data_5983ec9e028d07657501ff25158b2351
#
_entry.id   5983ec9e028d07657501ff25158b2351
#
_cell.length_a   1.000
_cell.length_b   1.000
_cell.length_c   1.000
_cell.angle_alpha   90.00
_cell.angle_beta   90.00
_cell.angle_gamma   90.00
#
_symmetry.space_group_name_H-M   'P 1'
#
loop_
_entity.id
_entity.type
_entity.pdbx_description
1 polymer ?
#
loop_
_entity_poly.entity_id
_entity_poly.type
_entity_poly.pdbx_seq_one_letter_code
_entity_poly.pdbx_strand_id
1 'polypeptide(L)'
;EVQLVESGGGLVQAGGSLRLSCAASGRTFSAYDMGWFRQAPGKEREFVAVISWTNSMTYYADSVKGRFTISRDNAKNTVYLQMNSLKPEDTAVYYCAVDRRRTYSRWRFYTGVNDYDYWGQGTQVTVSS
;
A
#
# COMPACT_ATOMS: atom_id res chain seq x y z
N GLU A 1 16.00 -6.50 13.48
CA GLU A 1 15.44 -5.21 13.10
C GLU A 1 14.52 -5.36 11.90
N VAL A 2 13.34 -4.75 11.97
CA VAL A 2 12.34 -4.84 10.90
C VAL A 2 12.54 -3.69 9.93
N GLN A 3 12.53 -4.00 8.63
CA GLN A 3 12.57 -3.00 7.58
C GLN A 3 11.52 -3.30 6.52
N LEU A 4 10.85 -2.24 6.07
CA LEU A 4 9.95 -2.26 4.93
C LEU A 4 10.55 -1.32 3.87
N VAL A 5 10.78 -1.85 2.67
CA VAL A 5 11.42 -1.07 1.60
C VAL A 5 10.52 -1.05 0.38
N GLU A 6 9.99 0.14 0.08
CA GLU A 6 9.17 0.36 -1.11
C GLU A 6 10.04 0.62 -2.32
N SER A 7 9.55 0.23 -3.49
CA SER A 7 10.17 0.51 -4.78
C SER A 7 9.12 0.57 -5.87
N GLY A 8 9.51 1.04 -7.05
CA GLY A 8 8.63 1.09 -8.22
C GLY A 8 8.02 2.45 -8.50
N GLY A 9 8.26 3.42 -7.64
CA GLY A 9 7.78 4.78 -7.89
C GLY A 9 8.53 5.47 -9.02
N GLY A 10 8.03 6.62 -9.42
CA GLY A 10 8.65 7.42 -10.48
C GLY A 10 7.68 8.38 -11.08
N LEU A 11 8.08 8.95 -12.22
CA LEU A 11 7.29 9.89 -13.00
C LEU A 11 6.56 9.14 -14.10
N VAL A 12 5.26 9.41 -14.22
CA VAL A 12 4.42 8.78 -15.23
C VAL A 12 3.41 9.79 -15.73
N GLN A 13 2.97 9.67 -16.99
CA GLN A 13 1.91 10.51 -17.54
C GLN A 13 0.55 10.06 -17.05
N ALA A 14 -0.39 11.00 -16.97
CA ALA A 14 -1.78 10.70 -16.66
C ALA A 14 -2.32 9.63 -17.62
N GLY A 15 -3.07 8.68 -17.08
CA GLY A 15 -3.56 7.53 -17.81
C GLY A 15 -2.59 6.36 -17.80
N GLY A 16 -1.36 6.54 -17.35
CA GLY A 16 -0.35 5.49 -17.29
C GLY A 16 -0.50 4.58 -16.08
N SER A 17 0.45 3.69 -15.93
CA SER A 17 0.46 2.67 -14.88
C SER A 17 1.81 2.58 -14.22
N LEU A 18 1.81 2.21 -12.93
CA LEU A 18 3.00 1.87 -12.16
C LEU A 18 2.66 0.68 -11.28
N ARG A 19 3.68 -0.10 -10.92
CA ARG A 19 3.54 -1.15 -9.94
C ARG A 19 4.53 -0.91 -8.82
N LEU A 20 4.01 -0.71 -7.61
CA LEU A 20 4.84 -0.56 -6.42
C LEU A 20 5.03 -1.91 -5.75
N SER A 21 6.19 -2.10 -5.15
CA SER A 21 6.49 -3.27 -4.32
C SER A 21 6.98 -2.81 -2.97
N CYS A 22 6.72 -3.61 -1.95
CA CYS A 22 7.25 -3.39 -0.62
C CYS A 22 7.78 -4.73 -0.10
N ALA A 23 9.09 -4.81 0.04
CA ALA A 23 9.74 -6.00 0.58
C ALA A 23 9.99 -5.81 2.06
N ALA A 24 9.56 -6.77 2.86
CA ALA A 24 9.78 -6.76 4.31
C ALA A 24 10.96 -7.66 4.66
N SER A 25 11.76 -7.23 5.63
CA SER A 25 12.87 -8.01 6.14
C SER A 25 12.95 -7.87 7.66
N GLY A 26 13.74 -8.76 8.30
CA GLY A 26 13.89 -8.76 9.75
C GLY A 26 12.89 -9.64 10.46
N ARG A 27 11.75 -9.94 9.84
CA ARG A 27 10.79 -10.93 10.31
C ARG A 27 9.79 -11.22 9.20
N THR A 28 9.04 -12.30 9.37
CA THR A 28 8.00 -12.72 8.42
C THR A 28 6.68 -12.04 8.78
N PHE A 29 6.00 -11.50 7.77
CA PHE A 29 4.71 -10.83 7.93
C PHE A 29 3.56 -11.60 7.31
N SER A 30 3.75 -12.87 6.97
CA SER A 30 2.70 -13.68 6.36
C SER A 30 1.45 -13.82 7.25
N ALA A 31 1.60 -13.59 8.55
CA ALA A 31 0.49 -13.66 9.51
C ALA A 31 -0.15 -12.30 9.80
N TYR A 32 0.24 -11.25 9.07
CA TYR A 32 -0.22 -9.89 9.36
C TYR A 32 -0.89 -9.29 8.12
N ASP A 33 -1.87 -8.41 8.35
CA ASP A 33 -2.44 -7.60 7.28
C ASP A 33 -1.42 -6.57 6.84
N MET A 34 -1.36 -6.30 5.54
CA MET A 34 -0.43 -5.32 4.97
C MET A 34 -1.21 -4.30 4.14
N GLY A 35 -0.82 -3.05 4.25
CA GLY A 35 -1.53 -1.98 3.57
C GLY A 35 -0.62 -0.98 2.89
N TRP A 36 -1.26 -0.13 2.08
CA TRP A 36 -0.63 1.01 1.44
C TRP A 36 -1.35 2.28 1.87
N PHE A 37 -0.56 3.30 2.14
CA PHE A 37 -0.99 4.66 2.45
C PHE A 37 -0.28 5.60 1.50
N ARG A 38 -0.79 6.83 1.37
CA ARG A 38 -0.11 7.85 0.57
C ARG A 38 -0.22 9.21 1.24
N GLN A 39 0.72 10.08 0.95
CA GLN A 39 0.74 11.45 1.47
C GLN A 39 1.10 12.40 0.36
N ALA A 40 0.12 13.22 -0.06
CA ALA A 40 0.32 14.27 -1.02
C ALA A 40 0.93 15.50 -0.33
N PRO A 41 1.60 16.39 -1.08
CA PRO A 41 2.19 17.60 -0.49
C PRO A 41 1.16 18.43 0.27
N GLY A 42 1.48 18.78 1.51
CA GLY A 42 0.62 19.62 2.34
C GLY A 42 -0.62 18.94 2.88
N LYS A 43 -0.76 17.65 2.68
CA LYS A 43 -1.91 16.89 3.16
C LYS A 43 -1.50 15.83 4.16
N GLU A 44 -2.48 15.29 4.87
CA GLU A 44 -2.24 14.19 5.80
C GLU A 44 -2.09 12.89 5.04
N ARG A 45 -1.38 11.95 5.67
CA ARG A 45 -1.25 10.60 5.14
C ARG A 45 -2.62 9.94 5.15
N GLU A 46 -3.00 9.32 4.04
CA GLU A 46 -4.32 8.71 3.89
C GLU A 46 -4.21 7.25 3.45
N PHE A 47 -5.21 6.48 3.84
CA PHE A 47 -5.35 5.08 3.48
C PHE A 47 -5.58 4.91 1.98
N VAL A 48 -4.95 3.87 1.41
CA VAL A 48 -5.13 3.51 0.00
C VAL A 48 -5.76 2.12 -0.12
N ALA A 49 -5.12 1.10 0.45
CA ALA A 49 -5.58 -0.27 0.30
C ALA A 49 -4.99 -1.17 1.38
N VAL A 50 -5.66 -2.28 1.68
CA VAL A 50 -5.15 -3.29 2.61
C VAL A 50 -5.52 -4.68 2.10
N ILE A 51 -4.64 -5.64 2.36
CA ILE A 51 -4.86 -7.04 2.05
C ILE A 51 -4.66 -7.88 3.31
N SER A 52 -5.57 -8.85 3.50
CA SER A 52 -5.54 -9.69 4.68
C SER A 52 -4.35 -10.64 4.67
N TRP A 53 -3.99 -11.12 5.86
CA TRP A 53 -2.94 -12.11 6.04
C TRP A 53 -3.27 -13.42 5.29
N THR A 54 -4.54 -13.68 5.03
CA THR A 54 -4.96 -14.87 4.27
C THR A 54 -4.81 -14.71 2.77
N ASN A 55 -4.47 -13.49 2.29
CA ASN A 55 -4.33 -13.18 0.85
C ASN A 55 -5.65 -13.32 0.09
N SER A 56 -6.78 -13.26 0.77
CA SER A 56 -8.09 -13.50 0.13
C SER A 56 -9.03 -12.32 0.24
N MET A 57 -8.74 -11.33 1.08
CA MET A 57 -9.63 -10.19 1.28
C MET A 57 -8.87 -8.89 1.11
N THR A 58 -9.50 -7.96 0.41
CA THR A 58 -8.92 -6.65 0.15
C THR A 58 -9.96 -5.57 0.45
N TYR A 59 -9.45 -4.38 0.75
CA TYR A 59 -10.30 -3.21 0.93
C TYR A 59 -9.58 -1.99 0.39
N TYR A 60 -10.31 -1.11 -0.29
CA TYR A 60 -9.74 0.04 -0.99
C TYR A 60 -10.43 1.32 -0.57
N ALA A 61 -9.67 2.41 -0.56
CA ALA A 61 -10.26 3.76 -0.50
C ALA A 61 -11.11 4.00 -1.76
N ASP A 62 -12.20 4.74 -1.60
CA ASP A 62 -13.11 4.98 -2.72
C ASP A 62 -12.43 5.64 -3.91
N SER A 63 -11.44 6.51 -3.64
CA SER A 63 -10.74 7.25 -4.69
C SER A 63 -9.90 6.37 -5.61
N VAL A 64 -9.59 5.13 -5.21
CA VAL A 64 -8.73 4.25 -6.00
C VAL A 64 -9.43 2.97 -6.46
N LYS A 65 -10.66 2.73 -6.01
CA LYS A 65 -11.41 1.53 -6.42
C LYS A 65 -11.50 1.43 -7.93
N GLY A 66 -11.29 0.23 -8.46
CA GLY A 66 -11.36 -0.05 -9.89
C GLY A 66 -10.12 0.37 -10.66
N ARG A 67 -9.19 1.09 -10.04
CA ARG A 67 -7.94 1.52 -10.67
C ARG A 67 -6.72 0.85 -10.06
N PHE A 68 -6.71 0.67 -8.74
CA PHE A 68 -5.58 0.09 -8.01
C PHE A 68 -5.94 -1.32 -7.55
N THR A 69 -4.95 -2.20 -7.53
CA THR A 69 -5.09 -3.57 -7.06
C THR A 69 -3.94 -3.88 -6.11
N ILE A 70 -4.28 -4.28 -4.90
CA ILE A 70 -3.30 -4.74 -3.91
C ILE A 70 -3.19 -6.27 -4.00
N SER A 71 -1.98 -6.77 -3.87
CA SER A 71 -1.71 -8.20 -3.83
C SER A 71 -0.48 -8.45 -2.96
N ARG A 72 -0.24 -9.72 -2.62
CA ARG A 72 0.94 -10.05 -1.81
C ARG A 72 1.47 -11.42 -2.19
N ASP A 73 2.75 -11.60 -1.95
CA ASP A 73 3.44 -12.89 -2.09
C ASP A 73 4.06 -13.21 -0.73
N ASN A 74 3.41 -14.11 0.01
CA ASN A 74 3.86 -14.44 1.36
C ASN A 74 5.20 -15.17 1.37
N ALA A 75 5.50 -15.92 0.31
CA ALA A 75 6.78 -16.60 0.20
C ALA A 75 7.94 -15.61 0.07
N LYS A 76 7.68 -14.46 -0.53
CA LYS A 76 8.68 -13.38 -0.69
C LYS A 76 8.57 -12.30 0.37
N ASN A 77 7.61 -12.41 1.28
CA ASN A 77 7.38 -11.41 2.32
C ASN A 77 7.18 -10.01 1.71
N THR A 78 6.42 -9.93 0.61
CA THR A 78 6.29 -8.73 -0.21
C THR A 78 4.82 -8.43 -0.48
N VAL A 79 4.47 -7.14 -0.50
CA VAL A 79 3.15 -6.66 -0.90
C VAL A 79 3.32 -5.73 -2.11
N TYR A 80 2.33 -5.74 -3.01
CA TYR A 80 2.35 -4.98 -4.26
C TYR A 80 1.14 -4.07 -4.35
N LEU A 81 1.31 -2.98 -5.10
CA LEU A 81 0.19 -2.12 -5.47
C LEU A 81 0.30 -1.84 -6.97
N GLN A 82 -0.61 -2.44 -7.75
CA GLN A 82 -0.72 -2.15 -9.19
C GLN A 82 -1.61 -0.93 -9.34
N MET A 83 -1.08 0.12 -9.93
CA MET A 83 -1.78 1.38 -10.10
C MET A 83 -2.02 1.62 -11.59
N ASN A 84 -3.28 1.60 -12.01
CA ASN A 84 -3.68 1.84 -13.39
C ASN A 84 -4.48 3.13 -13.48
N SER A 85 -4.60 3.66 -14.71
CA SER A 85 -5.39 4.87 -14.98
C SER A 85 -5.01 6.00 -14.03
N LEU A 86 -3.71 6.25 -13.88
CA LEU A 86 -3.20 7.22 -12.94
C LEU A 86 -3.65 8.64 -13.29
N LYS A 87 -3.92 9.43 -12.26
CA LYS A 87 -4.38 10.81 -12.35
C LYS A 87 -3.39 11.72 -11.63
N PRO A 88 -3.32 13.01 -11.99
CA PRO A 88 -2.46 13.94 -11.24
C PRO A 88 -2.73 13.94 -9.74
N GLU A 89 -3.98 13.72 -9.32
CA GLU A 89 -4.37 13.65 -7.91
C GLU A 89 -3.74 12.47 -7.17
N ASP A 90 -3.22 11.48 -7.90
CA ASP A 90 -2.54 10.33 -7.29
C ASP A 90 -1.07 10.64 -6.93
N THR A 91 -0.57 11.83 -7.30
CA THR A 91 0.78 12.26 -6.95
C THR A 91 0.94 12.32 -5.44
N ALA A 92 1.88 11.55 -4.91
CA ALA A 92 2.10 11.43 -3.48
C ALA A 92 3.33 10.58 -3.20
N VAL A 93 3.79 10.59 -1.96
CA VAL A 93 4.68 9.55 -1.45
C VAL A 93 3.81 8.39 -0.98
N TYR A 94 4.10 7.19 -1.47
CA TYR A 94 3.37 5.97 -1.11
C TYR A 94 4.16 5.17 -0.11
N TYR A 95 3.48 4.77 0.97
CA TYR A 95 4.07 4.04 2.09
C TYR A 95 3.39 2.69 2.23
N CYS A 96 4.17 1.64 2.44
CA CYS A 96 3.58 0.40 2.90
C CYS A 96 3.64 0.32 4.42
N ALA A 97 2.73 -0.46 4.99
CA ALA A 97 2.59 -0.57 6.43
C ALA A 97 2.07 -1.95 6.80
N VAL A 98 2.38 -2.37 8.01
CA VAL A 98 1.96 -3.66 8.54
C VAL A 98 1.14 -3.47 9.80
N ASP A 99 -0.04 -4.09 9.82
CA ASP A 99 -0.89 -4.17 11.00
C ASP A 99 -0.71 -5.55 11.61
N ARG A 100 -0.14 -5.63 12.82
CA ARG A 100 0.04 -6.93 13.47
C ARG A 100 -1.23 -7.53 14.02
N ARG A 101 -2.34 -6.78 14.03
CA ARG A 101 -3.63 -7.37 14.35
C ARG A 101 -4.13 -8.11 13.13
N ARG A 102 -4.68 -9.29 13.34
CA ARG A 102 -5.21 -10.09 12.25
C ARG A 102 -6.68 -9.80 12.08
N THR A 103 -7.13 -9.71 10.84
CA THR A 103 -8.54 -9.57 10.53
C THR A 103 -9.17 -10.96 10.52
N TYR A 104 -9.74 -11.37 11.65
CA TYR A 104 -10.50 -12.62 11.74
C TYR A 104 -11.94 -12.45 11.29
N SER A 105 -12.44 -11.26 11.49
CA SER A 105 -13.79 -10.88 11.08
C SER A 105 -13.74 -10.41 9.63
N ARG A 106 -14.67 -10.81 8.82
CA ARG A 106 -14.62 -10.59 7.37
C ARG A 106 -15.09 -9.21 6.95
N TRP A 107 -15.62 -8.43 7.86
CA TRP A 107 -16.25 -7.18 7.48
C TRP A 107 -15.49 -5.94 7.93
N ARG A 108 -14.32 -6.10 8.51
CA ARG A 108 -13.65 -4.93 9.06
C ARG A 108 -12.13 -4.98 8.90
N PHE A 109 -11.60 -3.96 8.25
CA PHE A 109 -10.19 -3.65 8.23
C PHE A 109 -9.93 -2.36 9.00
N TYR A 110 -8.72 -2.20 9.47
CA TYR A 110 -8.27 -0.95 10.06
C TYR A 110 -7.68 -0.07 8.95
N THR A 111 -8.02 1.23 8.97
CA THR A 111 -7.61 2.16 7.90
C THR A 111 -6.94 3.41 8.45
N GLY A 112 -6.76 3.52 9.75
CA GLY A 112 -6.11 4.67 10.36
C GLY A 112 -4.60 4.54 10.41
N VAL A 113 -3.91 5.66 10.30
CA VAL A 113 -2.45 5.71 10.37
C VAL A 113 -1.95 5.08 11.68
N ASN A 114 -2.66 5.33 12.78
CA ASN A 114 -2.25 4.82 14.10
C ASN A 114 -2.57 3.34 14.29
N ASP A 115 -3.23 2.72 13.33
CA ASP A 115 -3.57 1.30 13.43
C ASP A 115 -2.42 0.40 12.95
N TYR A 116 -1.38 0.97 12.38
CA TYR A 116 -0.29 0.20 11.78
C TYR A 116 1.01 0.40 12.55
N ASP A 117 1.76 -0.68 12.72
CA ASP A 117 2.90 -0.71 13.65
C ASP A 117 4.25 -0.52 12.95
N TYR A 118 4.35 -0.94 11.70
CA TYR A 118 5.60 -0.85 10.94
C TYR A 118 5.34 -0.10 9.65
N TRP A 119 6.26 0.80 9.30
CA TRP A 119 6.14 1.68 8.12
C TRP A 119 7.42 1.67 7.33
N GLY A 120 7.29 1.70 6.00
CA GLY A 120 8.42 1.97 5.12
C GLY A 120 8.74 3.46 5.06
N GLN A 121 9.79 3.81 4.34
CA GLN A 121 10.22 5.20 4.16
C GLN A 121 9.50 5.90 3.02
N GLY A 122 8.85 5.12 2.17
CA GLY A 122 8.04 5.66 1.09
C GLY A 122 8.75 5.70 -0.25
N THR A 123 7.94 5.73 -1.31
CA THR A 123 8.42 5.90 -2.68
C THR A 123 7.57 6.97 -3.35
N GLN A 124 8.22 7.91 -4.04
CA GLN A 124 7.53 9.03 -4.69
C GLN A 124 6.88 8.57 -5.99
N VAL A 125 5.61 8.91 -6.16
CA VAL A 125 4.88 8.77 -7.42
C VAL A 125 4.47 10.17 -7.87
N THR A 126 4.82 10.53 -9.10
CA THR A 126 4.45 11.82 -9.69
C THR A 126 3.74 11.56 -11.00
N VAL A 127 2.52 12.06 -11.11
CA VAL A 127 1.68 11.88 -12.31
C VAL A 127 1.53 13.23 -12.98
N SER A 128 2.07 13.36 -14.19
CA SER A 128 2.00 14.60 -14.96
C SER A 128 0.75 14.63 -15.83
N SER A 129 0.27 15.83 -16.08
CA SER A 129 -0.88 16.03 -16.97
C SER A 129 -0.54 15.81 -18.43
#